data_cfb698c9cecf0c511d39c193ed395b1c
#
_entry.id   cfb698c9cecf0c511d39c193ed395b1c
#
_cell.length_a   1.000
_cell.length_b   1.000
_cell.length_c   1.000
_cell.angle_alpha   90.00
_cell.angle_beta   90.00
_cell.angle_gamma   90.00
#
_symmetry.space_group_name_H-M   'P 1'
#
loop_
_entity.id
_entity.type
_entity.pdbx_description
1 polymer ?
#
loop_
_entity_poly.entity_id
_entity_poly.type
_entity_poly.pdbx_seq_one_letter_code
_entity_poly.pdbx_strand_id
1 'polypeptide(L)'
;VAPRDPRYRPFRLALWAVYFVALVLGLVILLSSVVKHLRGPHRPPYTGAVPTRATLRVCVTELEALQREQNQRAWKLAEDVGAEEAIPRFEAWARDWEQRVDDLSDRCRLDASDPDPQGFGGREELARARDAVLALHRAYRQQVNRFAQEDQTLARDARTALEKAQEAVQRNP
;
A
#
# COMPACT_ATOMS: atom_id res chain seq x y z
N VAL A 1 13.29 47.13 -31.28
CA VAL A 1 13.25 46.89 -29.81
C VAL A 1 12.49 48.05 -29.17
N ALA A 2 11.22 47.81 -28.78
CA ALA A 2 10.39 48.85 -28.19
C ALA A 2 10.97 49.39 -26.86
N PRO A 3 11.00 50.68 -26.60
CA PRO A 3 11.51 51.28 -25.37
C PRO A 3 10.71 50.80 -24.18
N ARG A 4 11.37 50.24 -23.17
CA ARG A 4 10.77 49.72 -21.95
C ARG A 4 10.32 50.90 -21.10
N ASP A 5 9.00 51.12 -21.02
CA ASP A 5 8.39 52.20 -20.24
C ASP A 5 8.71 52.03 -18.74
N PRO A 6 9.36 53.03 -18.09
CA PRO A 6 9.81 52.94 -16.70
C PRO A 6 8.65 52.85 -15.69
N ARG A 7 7.42 53.22 -16.08
CA ARG A 7 6.22 53.19 -15.23
C ARG A 7 5.82 51.75 -14.84
N TYR A 8 6.19 50.74 -15.64
CA TYR A 8 5.86 49.35 -15.37
C TYR A 8 6.92 48.58 -14.53
N ARG A 9 8.03 49.22 -14.16
CA ARG A 9 9.05 48.59 -13.34
C ARG A 9 8.54 48.02 -11.99
N PRO A 10 7.78 48.79 -11.18
CA PRO A 10 7.29 48.27 -9.89
C PRO A 10 6.30 47.12 -10.06
N PHE A 11 5.46 47.14 -11.11
CA PHE A 11 4.50 46.07 -11.38
C PHE A 11 5.19 44.78 -11.79
N ARG A 12 6.25 44.88 -12.60
CA ARG A 12 7.04 43.70 -13.00
C ARG A 12 7.80 43.10 -11.83
N LEU A 13 8.35 43.92 -10.93
CA LEU A 13 8.99 43.45 -9.70
C LEU A 13 7.99 42.75 -8.79
N ALA A 14 6.80 43.27 -8.61
CA ALA A 14 5.74 42.65 -7.82
C ALA A 14 5.30 41.30 -8.44
N LEU A 15 5.15 41.22 -9.76
CA LEU A 15 4.80 39.99 -10.48
C LEU A 15 5.88 38.91 -10.31
N TRP A 16 7.16 39.29 -10.42
CA TRP A 16 8.29 38.39 -10.17
C TRP A 16 8.35 37.92 -8.72
N ALA A 17 8.07 38.80 -7.75
CA ALA A 17 8.05 38.44 -6.34
C ALA A 17 6.92 37.42 -6.05
N VAL A 18 5.72 37.64 -6.57
CA VAL A 18 4.61 36.70 -6.43
C VAL A 18 4.94 35.35 -7.07
N TYR A 19 5.51 35.35 -8.28
CA TYR A 19 5.93 34.12 -8.95
C TYR A 19 6.98 33.36 -8.14
N PHE A 20 7.98 34.06 -7.59
CA PHE A 20 9.03 33.44 -6.77
C PHE A 20 8.48 32.83 -5.49
N VAL A 21 7.56 33.54 -4.81
CA VAL A 21 6.91 33.03 -3.59
C VAL A 21 6.06 31.79 -3.92
N ALA A 22 5.32 31.78 -5.01
CA ALA A 22 4.54 30.62 -5.44
C ALA A 22 5.43 29.42 -5.76
N LEU A 23 6.57 29.66 -6.41
CA LEU A 23 7.54 28.60 -6.77
C LEU A 23 8.19 28.01 -5.52
N VAL A 24 8.61 28.83 -4.55
CA VAL A 24 9.18 28.37 -3.28
C VAL A 24 8.15 27.57 -2.46
N LEU A 25 6.92 28.05 -2.36
CA LEU A 25 5.82 27.33 -1.70
C LEU A 25 5.56 25.98 -2.36
N GLY A 26 5.48 25.93 -3.68
CA GLY A 26 5.32 24.68 -4.43
C GLY A 26 6.47 23.70 -4.17
N LEU A 27 7.71 24.18 -4.14
CA LEU A 27 8.89 23.37 -3.85
C LEU A 27 8.86 22.81 -2.42
N VAL A 28 8.47 23.63 -1.43
CA VAL A 28 8.35 23.21 -0.02
C VAL A 28 7.26 22.13 0.14
N ILE A 29 6.12 22.28 -0.53
CA ILE A 29 5.04 21.29 -0.51
C ILE A 29 5.52 19.98 -1.14
N LEU A 30 6.18 20.04 -2.30
CA LEU A 30 6.74 18.85 -2.95
C LEU A 30 7.79 18.15 -2.09
N LEU A 31 8.75 18.90 -1.54
CA LEU A 31 9.77 18.33 -0.66
C LEU A 31 9.18 17.73 0.62
N SER A 32 8.20 18.38 1.22
CA SER A 32 7.53 17.86 2.41
C SER A 32 6.74 16.57 2.11
N SER A 33 6.13 16.47 0.94
CA SER A 33 5.45 15.27 0.47
C SER A 33 6.44 14.12 0.22
N VAL A 34 7.56 14.39 -0.44
CA VAL A 34 8.62 13.40 -0.69
C VAL A 34 9.24 12.93 0.63
N VAL A 35 9.53 13.85 1.56
CA VAL A 35 10.07 13.50 2.88
C VAL A 35 9.07 12.68 3.70
N LYS A 36 7.77 12.96 3.62
CA LYS A 36 6.74 12.12 4.26
C LYS A 36 6.67 10.72 3.65
N HIS A 37 6.84 10.59 2.35
CA HIS A 37 6.88 9.27 1.69
C HIS A 37 8.17 8.49 1.95
N LEU A 38 9.31 9.18 2.04
CA LEU A 38 10.61 8.56 2.37
C LEU A 38 10.73 8.22 3.86
N ARG A 39 10.12 9.01 4.73
CA ARG A 39 9.93 8.67 6.14
C ARG A 39 8.62 7.91 6.26
N GLY A 40 8.52 6.71 5.69
CA GLY A 40 7.42 5.80 6.02
C GLY A 40 7.18 5.80 7.54
N PRO A 41 6.00 5.47 8.04
CA PRO A 41 5.74 5.49 9.48
C PRO A 41 6.89 4.76 10.18
N HIS A 42 7.66 5.49 11.01
CA HIS A 42 8.69 4.90 11.85
C HIS A 42 7.94 3.97 12.83
N ARG A 43 7.71 2.74 12.38
CA ARG A 43 7.25 1.70 13.29
C ARG A 43 8.37 1.49 14.31
N PRO A 44 8.07 1.54 15.60
CA PRO A 44 9.05 1.20 16.61
C PRO A 44 9.58 -0.21 16.31
N PRO A 45 10.88 -0.49 16.54
CA PRO A 45 11.40 -1.83 16.33
C PRO A 45 10.57 -2.82 17.13
N TYR A 46 10.08 -3.86 16.46
CA TYR A 46 9.27 -4.88 17.11
C TYR A 46 10.09 -5.59 18.19
N THR A 47 9.70 -5.44 19.45
CA THR A 47 10.38 -6.04 20.60
C THR A 47 9.83 -7.43 20.98
N GLY A 48 8.87 -7.94 20.24
CA GLY A 48 8.26 -9.24 20.49
C GLY A 48 9.15 -10.44 20.14
N ALA A 49 8.74 -11.62 20.60
CA ALA A 49 9.44 -12.86 20.31
C ALA A 49 9.49 -13.13 18.79
N VAL A 50 10.57 -13.78 18.32
CA VAL A 50 10.69 -14.23 16.94
C VAL A 50 9.53 -15.19 16.63
N PRO A 51 8.78 -15.02 15.54
CA PRO A 51 7.67 -15.88 15.21
C PRO A 51 8.13 -17.32 15.01
N THR A 52 7.46 -18.23 15.69
CA THR A 52 7.68 -19.68 15.52
C THR A 52 7.00 -20.13 14.22
N ARG A 53 7.32 -21.34 13.75
CA ARG A 53 6.63 -21.97 12.63
C ARG A 53 5.12 -22.07 12.84
N ALA A 54 4.68 -22.41 14.07
CA ALA A 54 3.25 -22.44 14.40
C ALA A 54 2.60 -21.07 14.19
N THR A 55 3.29 -20.01 14.61
CA THR A 55 2.85 -18.63 14.38
C THR A 55 2.78 -18.32 12.89
N LEU A 56 3.80 -18.69 12.07
CA LEU A 56 3.79 -18.46 10.64
C LEU A 56 2.65 -19.22 9.92
N ARG A 57 2.30 -20.42 10.35
CA ARG A 57 1.13 -21.14 9.83
C ARG A 57 -0.18 -20.37 10.06
N VAL A 58 -0.35 -19.83 11.25
CA VAL A 58 -1.50 -18.98 11.57
C VAL A 58 -1.51 -17.74 10.67
N CYS A 59 -0.34 -17.09 10.49
CA CYS A 59 -0.20 -15.91 9.63
C CYS A 59 -0.58 -16.19 8.17
N VAL A 60 -0.17 -17.35 7.62
CA VAL A 60 -0.57 -17.75 6.25
C VAL A 60 -2.08 -17.91 6.16
N THR A 61 -2.70 -18.62 7.10
CA THR A 61 -4.16 -18.84 7.11
C THR A 61 -4.94 -17.53 7.24
N GLU A 62 -4.45 -16.60 8.05
CA GLU A 62 -5.07 -15.28 8.20
C GLU A 62 -4.92 -14.45 6.91
N LEU A 63 -3.75 -14.46 6.26
CA LEU A 63 -3.55 -13.75 4.99
C LEU A 63 -4.44 -14.31 3.88
N GLU A 64 -4.62 -15.63 3.82
CA GLU A 64 -5.57 -16.26 2.89
C GLU A 64 -7.03 -15.85 3.17
N ALA A 65 -7.39 -15.72 4.44
CA ALA A 65 -8.72 -15.25 4.82
C ALA A 65 -8.93 -13.80 4.37
N LEU A 66 -7.93 -12.94 4.57
CA LEU A 66 -7.95 -11.54 4.13
C LEU A 66 -8.06 -11.43 2.61
N GLN A 67 -7.32 -12.27 1.84
CA GLN A 67 -7.43 -12.29 0.39
C GLN A 67 -8.81 -12.76 -0.08
N ARG A 68 -9.38 -13.79 0.53
CA ARG A 68 -10.74 -14.26 0.21
C ARG A 68 -11.79 -13.19 0.47
N GLU A 69 -11.68 -12.50 1.60
CA GLU A 69 -12.58 -11.39 1.93
C GLU A 69 -12.47 -10.26 0.89
N GLN A 70 -11.23 -9.89 0.51
CA GLN A 70 -10.98 -8.89 -0.52
C GLN A 70 -11.66 -9.26 -1.84
N ASN A 71 -11.49 -10.50 -2.31
CA ASN A 71 -12.10 -10.95 -3.56
C ASN A 71 -13.62 -10.90 -3.48
N GLN A 72 -14.22 -11.31 -2.36
CA GLN A 72 -15.67 -11.23 -2.15
C GLN A 72 -16.17 -9.78 -2.15
N ARG A 73 -15.44 -8.86 -1.54
CA ARG A 73 -15.81 -7.43 -1.51
C ARG A 73 -15.67 -6.76 -2.86
N ALA A 74 -14.59 -7.07 -3.60
CA ALA A 74 -14.41 -6.56 -4.96
C ALA A 74 -15.51 -7.06 -5.90
N TRP A 75 -15.88 -8.34 -5.80
CA TRP A 75 -17.00 -8.92 -6.54
C TRP A 75 -18.32 -8.22 -6.20
N LYS A 76 -18.64 -8.07 -4.92
CA LYS A 76 -19.85 -7.40 -4.48
C LYS A 76 -19.91 -5.93 -4.94
N LEU A 77 -18.78 -5.23 -4.93
CA LEU A 77 -18.74 -3.87 -5.47
C LEU A 77 -19.07 -3.83 -6.96
N ALA A 78 -18.61 -4.82 -7.73
CA ALA A 78 -18.93 -4.92 -9.17
C ALA A 78 -20.41 -5.20 -9.43
N GLU A 79 -21.09 -5.95 -8.54
CA GLU A 79 -22.54 -6.17 -8.60
C GLU A 79 -23.34 -4.92 -8.21
N ASP A 80 -22.86 -4.15 -7.25
CA ASP A 80 -23.50 -2.93 -6.72
C ASP A 80 -23.15 -1.67 -7.53
N VAL A 81 -22.55 -1.79 -8.72
CA VAL A 81 -22.18 -0.67 -9.59
C VAL A 81 -23.39 0.22 -9.88
N GLY A 82 -23.25 1.49 -9.51
CA GLY A 82 -24.31 2.50 -9.65
C GLY A 82 -25.04 2.86 -8.35
N ALA A 83 -24.82 2.13 -7.26
CA ALA A 83 -25.30 2.55 -5.95
C ALA A 83 -24.43 3.69 -5.42
N GLU A 84 -25.01 4.85 -5.13
CA GLU A 84 -24.32 6.05 -4.65
C GLU A 84 -23.43 5.79 -3.42
N GLU A 85 -23.83 4.84 -2.57
CA GLU A 85 -23.12 4.49 -1.35
C GLU A 85 -22.11 3.34 -1.51
N ALA A 86 -22.01 2.67 -2.66
CA ALA A 86 -21.16 1.50 -2.83
C ALA A 86 -19.67 1.86 -2.68
N ILE A 87 -19.23 2.95 -3.29
CA ILE A 87 -17.84 3.44 -3.24
C ILE A 87 -17.43 3.86 -1.83
N PRO A 88 -18.18 4.73 -1.11
CA PRO A 88 -17.85 5.08 0.26
C PRO A 88 -17.79 3.89 1.23
N ARG A 89 -18.68 2.91 1.08
CA ARG A 89 -18.67 1.66 1.88
C ARG A 89 -17.43 0.83 1.60
N PHE A 90 -17.04 0.70 0.33
CA PHE A 90 -15.84 -0.02 -0.06
C PHE A 90 -14.58 0.66 0.49
N GLU A 91 -14.48 1.99 0.38
CA GLU A 91 -13.34 2.74 0.90
C GLU A 91 -13.22 2.69 2.43
N ALA A 92 -14.34 2.67 3.16
CA ALA A 92 -14.34 2.47 4.61
C ALA A 92 -13.82 1.08 4.99
N TRP A 93 -14.33 0.03 4.30
CA TRP A 93 -13.87 -1.34 4.48
C TRP A 93 -12.39 -1.49 4.09
N ALA A 94 -11.94 -0.89 2.98
CA ALA A 94 -10.56 -0.98 2.50
C ALA A 94 -9.55 -0.48 3.53
N ARG A 95 -9.86 0.62 4.24
CA ARG A 95 -9.00 1.14 5.31
C ARG A 95 -8.90 0.18 6.49
N ASP A 96 -10.02 -0.41 6.93
CA ASP A 96 -10.03 -1.42 7.99
C ASP A 96 -9.25 -2.67 7.56
N TRP A 97 -9.42 -3.10 6.34
CA TRP A 97 -8.71 -4.24 5.78
C TRP A 97 -7.19 -4.00 5.71
N GLU A 98 -6.76 -2.82 5.22
CA GLU A 98 -5.34 -2.43 5.19
C GLU A 98 -4.74 -2.45 6.62
N GLN A 99 -5.46 -1.94 7.62
CA GLN A 99 -5.00 -1.97 9.00
C GLN A 99 -4.82 -3.41 9.50
N ARG A 100 -5.74 -4.33 9.19
CA ARG A 100 -5.62 -5.75 9.56
C ARG A 100 -4.43 -6.44 8.90
N VAL A 101 -4.10 -6.10 7.64
CA VAL A 101 -2.89 -6.59 6.96
C VAL A 101 -1.63 -6.04 7.64
N ASP A 102 -1.65 -4.78 8.04
CA ASP A 102 -0.56 -4.16 8.78
C ASP A 102 -0.34 -4.83 10.14
N ASP A 103 -1.41 -5.06 10.90
CA ASP A 103 -1.35 -5.75 12.19
C ASP A 103 -0.83 -7.20 12.05
N LEU A 104 -1.22 -7.89 10.97
CA LEU A 104 -0.68 -9.21 10.64
C LEU A 104 0.80 -9.12 10.32
N SER A 105 1.23 -8.14 9.52
CA SER A 105 2.64 -7.93 9.18
C SER A 105 3.50 -7.70 10.42
N ASP A 106 3.00 -6.91 11.37
CA ASP A 106 3.69 -6.65 12.62
C ASP A 106 3.79 -7.90 13.51
N ARG A 107 2.69 -8.65 13.70
CA ARG A 107 2.69 -9.89 14.49
C ARG A 107 3.60 -10.97 13.90
N CYS A 108 3.67 -11.04 12.58
CA CYS A 108 4.45 -12.05 11.86
C CYS A 108 5.85 -11.55 11.50
N ARG A 109 6.20 -10.31 11.87
CA ARG A 109 7.49 -9.65 11.59
C ARG A 109 7.88 -9.70 10.12
N LEU A 110 6.93 -9.48 9.21
CA LEU A 110 7.17 -9.61 7.78
C LEU A 110 8.09 -8.52 7.22
N ASP A 111 8.17 -7.37 7.87
CA ASP A 111 9.04 -6.25 7.48
C ASP A 111 10.41 -6.26 8.19
N ALA A 112 10.68 -7.27 9.01
CA ALA A 112 11.95 -7.36 9.72
C ALA A 112 13.09 -7.68 8.74
N SER A 113 14.13 -6.84 8.76
CA SER A 113 15.34 -7.01 7.95
C SER A 113 16.33 -8.01 8.54
N ASP A 114 16.09 -8.48 9.77
CA ASP A 114 16.91 -9.51 10.39
C ASP A 114 16.77 -10.83 9.63
N PRO A 115 17.87 -11.57 9.41
CA PRO A 115 17.79 -12.87 8.76
C PRO A 115 16.86 -13.77 9.56
N ASP A 116 16.11 -14.65 8.88
CA ASP A 116 15.28 -15.65 9.53
C ASP A 116 16.17 -16.52 10.43
N PRO A 117 16.15 -16.36 11.76
CA PRO A 117 17.13 -16.98 12.65
C PRO A 117 17.01 -18.51 12.68
N GLN A 118 15.92 -19.03 12.12
CA GLN A 118 15.66 -20.48 12.05
C GLN A 118 15.83 -21.04 10.63
N GLY A 119 16.18 -20.20 9.63
CA GLY A 119 16.48 -20.64 8.26
C GLY A 119 15.30 -21.27 7.52
N PHE A 120 14.07 -21.00 7.95
CA PHE A 120 12.89 -21.68 7.39
C PHE A 120 12.42 -21.12 6.05
N GLY A 121 12.89 -19.93 5.62
CA GLY A 121 12.45 -19.28 4.38
C GLY A 121 10.95 -18.91 4.34
N GLY A 122 10.16 -19.42 5.27
CA GLY A 122 8.72 -19.25 5.30
C GLY A 122 8.28 -17.80 5.54
N ARG A 123 9.05 -17.02 6.30
CA ARG A 123 8.77 -15.60 6.55
C ARG A 123 8.94 -14.75 5.28
N GLU A 124 9.99 -15.00 4.50
CA GLU A 124 10.22 -14.29 3.24
C GLU A 124 9.13 -14.58 2.21
N GLU A 125 8.74 -15.85 2.06
CA GLU A 125 7.66 -16.21 1.14
C GLU A 125 6.33 -15.61 1.58
N LEU A 126 6.07 -15.57 2.89
CA LEU A 126 4.88 -14.93 3.43
C LEU A 126 4.89 -13.40 3.22
N ALA A 127 6.05 -12.75 3.35
CA ALA A 127 6.21 -11.33 3.03
C ALA A 127 5.93 -11.06 1.54
N ARG A 128 6.45 -11.89 0.65
CA ARG A 128 6.16 -11.81 -0.80
C ARG A 128 4.67 -12.01 -1.09
N ALA A 129 4.03 -12.96 -0.41
CA ALA A 129 2.59 -13.20 -0.55
C ALA A 129 1.76 -11.98 -0.09
N ARG A 130 2.11 -11.38 1.06
CA ARG A 130 1.49 -10.14 1.53
C ARG A 130 1.63 -9.02 0.49
N ASP A 131 2.83 -8.83 -0.06
CA ASP A 131 3.08 -7.77 -1.05
C ASP A 131 2.27 -7.98 -2.33
N ALA A 132 2.12 -9.22 -2.79
CA ALA A 132 1.28 -9.56 -3.94
C ALA A 132 -0.21 -9.30 -3.65
N VAL A 133 -0.70 -9.64 -2.45
CA VAL A 133 -2.08 -9.39 -2.03
C VAL A 133 -2.34 -7.87 -1.90
N LEU A 134 -1.37 -7.10 -1.37
CA LEU A 134 -1.46 -5.64 -1.32
C LEU A 134 -1.41 -5.00 -2.71
N ALA A 135 -0.63 -5.53 -3.65
CA ALA A 135 -0.61 -5.06 -5.03
C ALA A 135 -1.99 -5.24 -5.70
N LEU A 136 -2.61 -6.40 -5.52
CA LEU A 136 -3.97 -6.68 -5.98
C LEU A 136 -4.99 -5.72 -5.33
N HIS A 137 -4.87 -5.47 -4.03
CA HIS A 137 -5.73 -4.52 -3.31
C HIS A 137 -5.64 -3.10 -3.88
N ARG A 138 -4.43 -2.62 -4.13
CA ARG A 138 -4.23 -1.29 -4.74
C ARG A 138 -4.83 -1.21 -6.14
N ALA A 139 -4.72 -2.27 -6.94
CA ALA A 139 -5.35 -2.33 -8.24
C ALA A 139 -6.89 -2.24 -8.13
N TYR A 140 -7.52 -2.98 -7.21
CA TYR A 140 -8.96 -2.87 -6.96
C TYR A 140 -9.36 -1.46 -6.55
N ARG A 141 -8.64 -0.80 -5.64
CA ARG A 141 -8.93 0.59 -5.25
C ARG A 141 -8.79 1.58 -6.40
N GLN A 142 -7.82 1.39 -7.29
CA GLN A 142 -7.66 2.25 -8.47
C GLN A 142 -8.75 2.02 -9.51
N GLN A 143 -9.26 0.80 -9.61
CA GLN A 143 -10.29 0.41 -10.57
C GLN A 143 -11.71 0.74 -10.12
N VAL A 144 -11.94 1.00 -8.84
CA VAL A 144 -13.25 1.39 -8.29
C VAL A 144 -13.89 2.55 -9.07
N ASN A 145 -13.08 3.47 -9.60
CA ASN A 145 -13.53 4.57 -10.44
C ASN A 145 -13.64 4.21 -11.94
N ARG A 146 -13.29 2.99 -12.37
CA ARG A 146 -13.20 2.57 -13.77
C ARG A 146 -13.94 1.28 -14.10
N PHE A 147 -14.87 0.82 -13.24
CA PHE A 147 -15.57 -0.45 -13.42
C PHE A 147 -14.60 -1.65 -13.45
N ALA A 148 -14.40 -2.25 -12.31
CA ALA A 148 -13.40 -3.26 -12.04
C ALA A 148 -13.42 -4.40 -13.08
N GLN A 149 -12.49 -4.36 -14.02
CA GLN A 149 -12.01 -5.59 -14.63
C GLN A 149 -11.00 -6.20 -13.66
N GLU A 150 -11.26 -7.43 -13.24
CA GLU A 150 -10.32 -8.21 -12.44
C GLU A 150 -8.96 -8.21 -13.16
N ASP A 151 -7.92 -7.69 -12.51
CA ASP A 151 -6.58 -7.86 -13.03
C ASP A 151 -6.17 -9.32 -12.78
N GLN A 152 -6.50 -10.17 -13.76
CA GLN A 152 -6.28 -11.63 -13.69
C GLN A 152 -4.81 -11.97 -13.44
N THR A 153 -3.88 -11.11 -13.82
CA THR A 153 -2.45 -11.31 -13.61
C THR A 153 -2.12 -11.15 -12.14
N LEU A 154 -2.51 -10.03 -11.52
CA LEU A 154 -2.28 -9.80 -10.11
C LEU A 154 -3.03 -10.78 -9.22
N ALA A 155 -4.23 -11.19 -9.60
CA ALA A 155 -5.00 -12.21 -8.87
C ALA A 155 -4.29 -13.57 -8.90
N ARG A 156 -3.71 -13.95 -10.05
CA ARG A 156 -2.91 -15.17 -10.20
C ARG A 156 -1.62 -15.09 -9.39
N ASP A 157 -0.92 -13.96 -9.46
CA ASP A 157 0.33 -13.74 -8.75
C ASP A 157 0.14 -13.82 -7.23
N ALA A 158 -0.92 -13.19 -6.71
CA ALA A 158 -1.28 -13.26 -5.30
C ALA A 158 -1.58 -14.71 -4.85
N ARG A 159 -2.32 -15.47 -5.65
CA ARG A 159 -2.62 -16.88 -5.37
C ARG A 159 -1.35 -17.72 -5.37
N THR A 160 -0.53 -17.60 -6.40
CA THR A 160 0.73 -18.36 -6.53
C THR A 160 1.70 -18.02 -5.39
N ALA A 161 1.77 -16.77 -4.97
CA ALA A 161 2.61 -16.36 -3.86
C ALA A 161 2.12 -16.95 -2.52
N LEU A 162 0.81 -17.00 -2.30
CA LEU A 162 0.22 -17.65 -1.13
C LEU A 162 0.47 -19.17 -1.10
N GLU A 163 0.31 -19.85 -2.22
CA GLU A 163 0.62 -21.29 -2.34
C GLU A 163 2.09 -21.56 -1.98
N LYS A 164 3.02 -20.76 -2.48
CA LYS A 164 4.44 -20.86 -2.14
C LYS A 164 4.72 -20.62 -0.65
N ALA A 165 4.07 -19.61 -0.06
CA ALA A 165 4.19 -19.33 1.37
C ALA A 165 3.68 -20.52 2.22
N GLN A 166 2.54 -21.10 1.83
CA GLN A 166 1.96 -22.27 2.46
C GLN A 166 2.92 -23.47 2.40
N GLU A 167 3.46 -23.76 1.22
CA GLU A 167 4.44 -24.81 1.02
C GLU A 167 5.73 -24.59 1.85
N ALA A 168 6.27 -23.36 1.84
CA ALA A 168 7.49 -23.03 2.58
C ALA A 168 7.33 -23.21 4.10
N VAL A 169 6.13 -22.86 4.63
CA VAL A 169 5.82 -23.05 6.06
C VAL A 169 5.51 -24.53 6.40
N GLN A 170 5.12 -25.35 5.41
CA GLN A 170 4.80 -26.76 5.62
C GLN A 170 6.00 -27.70 5.41
N ARG A 171 6.91 -27.40 4.47
CA ARG A 171 7.95 -28.29 3.95
C ARG A 171 9.03 -28.74 4.92
N ASN A 172 9.14 -28.14 6.10
CA ASN A 172 10.20 -28.58 7.02
C ASN A 172 9.61 -29.19 8.28
N PRO A 173 9.84 -30.49 8.54
CA PRO A 173 9.43 -31.14 9.78
C PRO A 173 10.18 -30.62 11.02
#